data_7e9695bbf751d4ed09321c7711ce538f
#
_entry.id   7e9695bbf751d4ed09321c7711ce538f
#
_cell.length_a   1.000
_cell.length_b   1.000
_cell.length_c   1.000
_cell.angle_alpha   90.00
_cell.angle_beta   90.00
_cell.angle_gamma   90.00
#
_symmetry.space_group_name_H-M   'P 1'
#
loop_
_entity.id
_entity.type
_entity.pdbx_description
1 polymer ?
#
loop_
_entity_poly.entity_id
_entity_poly.type
_entity_poly.pdbx_seq_one_letter_code
_entity_poly.pdbx_strand_id
1 'polypeptide(L)'
;MHNSVQKNLNYKKYVIDSKLQYFKPHATKIEKTFAEEIRLSLTKNQKSIAPKFFYDKKGSALFEKICSLPEYYPTRTEIMILKKLQTELPDFLDHSFRLVELGSGASIKTRLLLDIFTKLQDRIDYFPIDISEILTESSEQLLADYDDLHITGIIDTYEGGLKFLQNFDDKKNLILFLGSSFGNFSPDDGYAFLQKINSAMKSGDLFLIGLDLVKDVQILESAYNDSQCVTAEFNLNVLSRINDELDADFDLINFKHHAIYNKEDQRIEMYLRSLVNQSVIISKSNLSLYLQKDELIHTEYSRKFQVSQIRELLTSVGFKIKNIWLDDGENFSLSLVSKN
;
A
#
# COMPACT_ATOMS: atom_id res chain seq x y z
N MET A 1 17.03 -13.49 30.10
CA MET A 1 16.89 -12.04 30.32
C MET A 1 16.03 -11.41 29.20
N HIS A 2 14.73 -11.79 29.10
CA HIS A 2 13.87 -11.37 27.95
C HIS A 2 12.66 -10.52 28.37
N ASN A 3 12.62 -10.04 29.63
CA ASN A 3 11.41 -9.40 30.19
C ASN A 3 11.46 -7.87 30.39
N SER A 4 12.50 -7.19 29.92
CA SER A 4 12.67 -5.75 30.24
C SER A 4 12.28 -4.76 29.13
N VAL A 5 12.09 -5.20 27.87
CA VAL A 5 11.85 -4.30 26.73
C VAL A 5 10.35 -4.04 26.47
N GLN A 6 9.44 -4.88 26.98
CA GLN A 6 8.01 -4.76 26.71
C GLN A 6 7.26 -3.69 27.53
N LYS A 7 7.90 -2.95 28.42
CA LYS A 7 7.23 -2.11 29.44
C LYS A 7 6.65 -0.76 28.94
N ASN A 8 6.88 -0.35 27.69
CA ASN A 8 6.44 0.98 27.22
C ASN A 8 5.69 0.99 25.86
N LEU A 9 5.34 -0.17 25.32
CA LEU A 9 4.53 -0.21 24.10
C LEU A 9 3.04 -0.18 24.48
N ASN A 10 2.33 0.85 24.05
CA ASN A 10 0.86 0.98 24.24
C ASN A 10 0.09 0.03 23.31
N TYR A 11 0.52 -1.26 23.27
CA TYR A 11 -0.04 -2.29 22.40
C TYR A 11 -0.46 -3.52 23.20
N LYS A 12 -1.61 -4.07 22.83
CA LYS A 12 -2.08 -5.36 23.31
C LYS A 12 -1.52 -6.46 22.41
N LYS A 13 -0.91 -7.46 23.02
CA LYS A 13 -0.34 -8.64 22.35
C LYS A 13 -1.39 -9.75 22.27
N TYR A 14 -1.52 -10.35 21.10
CA TYR A 14 -2.32 -11.54 20.83
C TYR A 14 -1.39 -12.64 20.33
N VAL A 15 -1.26 -13.72 21.08
CA VAL A 15 -0.44 -14.89 20.71
C VAL A 15 -1.38 -15.96 20.16
N ILE A 16 -1.15 -16.39 18.93
CA ILE A 16 -1.88 -17.49 18.30
C ILE A 16 -1.14 -18.81 18.60
N ASP A 17 0.18 -18.84 18.30
CA ASP A 17 1.05 -19.98 18.61
C ASP A 17 2.51 -19.52 18.81
N SER A 18 3.47 -20.45 18.70
CA SER A 18 4.90 -20.17 18.85
C SER A 18 5.51 -19.38 17.69
N LYS A 19 4.85 -19.35 16.50
CA LYS A 19 5.33 -18.70 15.27
C LYS A 19 4.49 -17.50 14.87
N LEU A 20 3.30 -17.29 15.43
CA LEU A 20 2.34 -16.27 15.04
C LEU A 20 1.85 -15.46 16.24
N GLN A 21 2.06 -14.17 16.18
CA GLN A 21 1.54 -13.21 17.15
C GLN A 21 1.16 -11.90 16.49
N TYR A 22 0.25 -11.16 17.11
CA TYR A 22 -0.20 -9.85 16.65
C TYR A 22 -0.11 -8.82 17.75
N PHE A 23 0.11 -7.58 17.34
CA PHE A 23 0.05 -6.41 18.19
C PHE A 23 -0.99 -5.42 17.65
N LYS A 24 -1.87 -4.95 18.56
CA LYS A 24 -2.83 -3.88 18.26
C LYS A 24 -2.67 -2.78 19.31
N PRO A 25 -2.74 -1.48 18.96
CA PRO A 25 -2.69 -0.41 19.95
C PRO A 25 -3.85 -0.54 20.94
N HIS A 26 -3.63 -0.23 22.24
CA HIS A 26 -4.66 -0.24 23.28
C HIS A 26 -5.78 0.77 23.03
N ALA A 27 -5.45 1.91 22.47
CA ALA A 27 -6.39 2.90 21.99
C ALA A 27 -5.89 3.35 20.61
N THR A 28 -6.63 3.04 19.57
CA THR A 28 -6.53 3.82 18.35
C THR A 28 -6.91 5.25 18.71
N LYS A 29 -6.05 6.24 18.45
CA LYS A 29 -6.56 7.61 18.30
C LYS A 29 -7.74 7.44 17.37
N ILE A 30 -8.94 7.86 17.80
CA ILE A 30 -10.13 7.85 16.96
C ILE A 30 -9.78 8.77 15.80
N GLU A 31 -9.18 8.21 14.77
CA GLU A 31 -9.20 8.81 13.46
C GLU A 31 -10.67 8.88 13.06
N LYS A 32 -11.02 9.82 12.22
CA LYS A 32 -12.38 9.99 11.74
C LYS A 32 -12.97 8.65 11.32
N THR A 33 -14.21 8.41 11.68
CA THR A 33 -14.94 7.22 11.24
C THR A 33 -15.10 7.22 9.71
N PHE A 34 -15.37 6.07 9.10
CA PHE A 34 -15.67 5.99 7.67
C PHE A 34 -16.76 6.99 7.26
N ALA A 35 -17.84 7.09 8.05
CA ALA A 35 -18.93 8.02 7.81
C ALA A 35 -18.48 9.50 7.83
N GLU A 36 -17.62 9.86 8.77
CA GLU A 36 -17.07 11.22 8.87
C GLU A 36 -16.12 11.56 7.72
N GLU A 37 -15.27 10.62 7.33
CA GLU A 37 -14.37 10.83 6.20
C GLU A 37 -15.13 11.00 4.89
N ILE A 38 -16.11 10.14 4.62
CA ILE A 38 -16.98 10.26 3.45
C ILE A 38 -17.71 11.60 3.45
N ARG A 39 -18.30 12.00 4.57
CA ARG A 39 -18.96 13.31 4.66
C ARG A 39 -18.01 14.47 4.34
N LEU A 40 -16.83 14.47 4.92
CA LEU A 40 -15.86 15.55 4.73
C LEU A 40 -15.30 15.59 3.31
N SER A 41 -15.09 14.44 2.68
CA SER A 41 -14.52 14.37 1.35
C SER A 41 -15.53 14.65 0.23
N LEU A 42 -16.79 14.23 0.39
CA LEU A 42 -17.84 14.49 -0.59
C LEU A 42 -18.46 15.90 -0.49
N THR A 43 -18.21 16.64 0.59
CA THR A 43 -18.63 18.05 0.73
C THR A 43 -17.63 19.05 0.18
N LYS A 44 -16.45 18.60 -0.28
CA LYS A 44 -15.45 19.48 -0.93
C LYS A 44 -15.93 19.93 -2.31
N ASN A 45 -15.37 21.03 -2.83
CA ASN A 45 -15.60 21.47 -4.21
C ASN A 45 -15.24 20.37 -5.20
N GLN A 46 -14.01 19.82 -5.13
CA GLN A 46 -13.65 18.57 -5.78
C GLN A 46 -13.97 17.44 -4.83
N LYS A 47 -15.05 16.73 -5.11
CA LYS A 47 -15.48 15.56 -4.35
C LYS A 47 -14.48 14.43 -4.51
N SER A 48 -14.20 13.71 -3.42
CA SER A 48 -13.26 12.60 -3.45
C SER A 48 -13.64 11.49 -2.48
N ILE A 49 -13.15 10.28 -2.75
CA ILE A 49 -13.20 9.12 -1.86
C ILE A 49 -11.77 8.59 -1.76
N ALA A 50 -11.28 8.40 -0.54
CA ALA A 50 -9.88 7.97 -0.35
C ALA A 50 -9.66 6.52 -0.84
N PRO A 51 -8.51 6.21 -1.50
CA PRO A 51 -8.22 4.88 -2.07
C PRO A 51 -8.28 3.74 -1.06
N LYS A 52 -7.98 4.00 0.21
CA LYS A 52 -8.07 2.99 1.27
C LYS A 52 -9.45 2.33 1.40
N PHE A 53 -10.50 2.99 0.91
CA PHE A 53 -11.87 2.47 0.95
C PHE A 53 -12.20 1.50 -0.19
N PHE A 54 -11.33 1.31 -1.15
CA PHE A 54 -11.47 0.27 -2.17
C PHE A 54 -11.35 -1.15 -1.60
N TYR A 55 -10.55 -1.33 -0.54
CA TYR A 55 -10.09 -2.63 -0.07
C TYR A 55 -11.01 -3.24 1.01
N ASP A 56 -12.30 -3.38 0.69
CA ASP A 56 -13.16 -4.35 1.36
C ASP A 56 -12.89 -5.77 0.80
N LYS A 57 -13.61 -6.78 1.28
CA LYS A 57 -13.42 -8.17 0.82
C LYS A 57 -13.59 -8.32 -0.70
N LYS A 58 -14.60 -7.67 -1.27
CA LYS A 58 -14.88 -7.72 -2.73
C LYS A 58 -13.85 -6.92 -3.50
N GLY A 59 -13.50 -5.72 -3.05
CA GLY A 59 -12.49 -4.88 -3.66
C GLY A 59 -11.10 -5.53 -3.67
N SER A 60 -10.71 -6.18 -2.58
CA SER A 60 -9.46 -6.94 -2.51
C SER A 60 -9.42 -8.07 -3.55
N ALA A 61 -10.52 -8.83 -3.69
CA ALA A 61 -10.62 -9.87 -4.72
C ALA A 61 -10.59 -9.31 -6.16
N LEU A 62 -11.20 -8.12 -6.37
CA LEU A 62 -11.12 -7.43 -7.66
C LEU A 62 -9.71 -6.93 -7.95
N PHE A 63 -9.00 -6.41 -6.95
CA PHE A 63 -7.61 -5.98 -7.10
C PHE A 63 -6.67 -7.14 -7.44
N GLU A 64 -6.86 -8.32 -6.85
CA GLU A 64 -6.12 -9.52 -7.24
C GLU A 64 -6.35 -9.91 -8.70
N LYS A 65 -7.60 -9.77 -9.19
CA LYS A 65 -7.90 -9.96 -10.62
C LYS A 65 -7.18 -8.91 -11.47
N ILE A 66 -7.20 -7.62 -11.07
CA ILE A 66 -6.48 -6.56 -11.77
C ILE A 66 -4.99 -6.90 -11.87
N CYS A 67 -4.36 -7.38 -10.79
CA CYS A 67 -2.95 -7.76 -10.78
C CYS A 67 -2.60 -8.86 -11.79
N SER A 68 -3.58 -9.66 -12.23
CA SER A 68 -3.39 -10.74 -13.21
C SER A 68 -3.72 -10.32 -14.65
N LEU A 69 -4.27 -9.12 -14.87
CA LEU A 69 -4.63 -8.64 -16.21
C LEU A 69 -3.39 -8.38 -17.09
N PRO A 70 -3.48 -8.68 -18.39
CA PRO A 70 -2.39 -8.39 -19.34
C PRO A 70 -2.04 -6.91 -19.41
N GLU A 71 -3.02 -6.02 -19.29
CA GLU A 71 -2.85 -4.57 -19.33
C GLU A 71 -2.19 -4.03 -18.07
N TYR A 72 -2.41 -4.67 -16.90
CA TYR A 72 -1.87 -4.20 -15.63
C TYR A 72 -0.42 -4.65 -15.42
N TYR A 73 0.50 -3.98 -16.10
CA TYR A 73 1.94 -4.30 -16.09
C TYR A 73 2.63 -4.13 -14.71
N PRO A 74 2.20 -3.22 -13.77
CA PRO A 74 2.99 -2.90 -12.58
C PRO A 74 3.34 -4.13 -11.73
N THR A 75 2.38 -5.04 -11.50
CA THR A 75 2.62 -6.25 -10.70
C THR A 75 3.66 -7.16 -11.34
N ARG A 76 3.53 -7.46 -12.63
CA ARG A 76 4.48 -8.39 -13.29
C ARG A 76 5.86 -7.80 -13.47
N THR A 77 5.98 -6.48 -13.72
CA THR A 77 7.29 -5.82 -13.84
C THR A 77 8.02 -5.78 -12.50
N GLU A 78 7.32 -5.44 -11.42
CA GLU A 78 7.89 -5.49 -10.07
C GLU A 78 8.33 -6.91 -9.69
N ILE A 79 7.53 -7.94 -9.99
CA ILE A 79 7.90 -9.35 -9.80
C ILE A 79 9.15 -9.72 -10.61
N MET A 80 9.29 -9.24 -11.84
CA MET A 80 10.49 -9.49 -12.65
C MET A 80 11.75 -8.92 -11.99
N ILE A 81 11.68 -7.70 -11.45
CA ILE A 81 12.80 -7.09 -10.73
C ILE A 81 13.08 -7.88 -9.43
N LEU A 82 12.04 -8.23 -8.65
CA LEU A 82 12.19 -9.01 -7.42
C LEU A 82 12.86 -10.37 -7.67
N LYS A 83 12.59 -11.02 -8.80
CA LYS A 83 13.29 -12.26 -9.19
C LYS A 83 14.78 -12.02 -9.44
N LYS A 84 15.17 -10.90 -10.05
CA LYS A 84 16.59 -10.52 -10.22
C LYS A 84 17.25 -10.25 -8.87
N LEU A 85 16.50 -9.65 -7.93
CA LEU A 85 16.99 -9.38 -6.58
C LEU A 85 17.36 -10.64 -5.79
N GLN A 86 16.89 -11.82 -6.16
CA GLN A 86 17.29 -13.07 -5.48
C GLN A 86 18.81 -13.30 -5.48
N THR A 87 19.53 -12.77 -6.46
CA THR A 87 20.98 -12.88 -6.54
C THR A 87 21.74 -11.64 -6.10
N GLU A 88 21.11 -10.47 -6.11
CA GLU A 88 21.81 -9.21 -5.85
C GLU A 88 21.53 -8.62 -4.45
N LEU A 89 20.31 -8.81 -3.94
CA LEU A 89 19.94 -8.29 -2.62
C LEU A 89 20.74 -8.89 -1.46
N PRO A 90 21.15 -10.19 -1.50
CA PRO A 90 22.01 -10.78 -0.47
C PRO A 90 23.29 -10.00 -0.19
N ASP A 91 23.88 -9.33 -1.19
CA ASP A 91 25.11 -8.54 -1.02
C ASP A 91 24.94 -7.32 -0.08
N PHE A 92 23.70 -6.91 0.15
CA PHE A 92 23.35 -5.79 1.04
C PHE A 92 22.87 -6.26 2.42
N LEU A 93 22.62 -7.56 2.60
CA LEU A 93 22.05 -8.14 3.82
C LEU A 93 23.11 -8.96 4.58
N ASP A 94 22.97 -8.97 5.91
CA ASP A 94 23.66 -9.93 6.77
C ASP A 94 22.62 -10.84 7.45
N HIS A 95 23.07 -11.81 8.25
CA HIS A 95 22.22 -12.76 8.96
C HIS A 95 21.38 -12.15 10.11
N SER A 96 21.34 -10.82 10.24
CA SER A 96 20.70 -10.12 11.35
C SER A 96 19.43 -9.34 10.97
N PHE A 97 19.04 -9.35 9.70
CA PHE A 97 17.87 -8.62 9.23
C PHE A 97 16.56 -9.36 9.52
N ARG A 98 15.51 -8.58 9.79
CA ARG A 98 14.13 -9.02 9.67
C ARG A 98 13.44 -8.30 8.52
N LEU A 99 12.43 -8.93 7.98
CA LEU A 99 11.61 -8.37 6.92
C LEU A 99 10.44 -7.61 7.54
N VAL A 100 10.27 -6.35 7.16
CA VAL A 100 9.14 -5.50 7.59
C VAL A 100 8.42 -5.04 6.34
N GLU A 101 7.10 -5.22 6.25
CA GLU A 101 6.34 -4.85 5.06
C GLU A 101 5.19 -3.92 5.41
N LEU A 102 5.13 -2.80 4.70
CA LEU A 102 4.07 -1.81 4.82
C LEU A 102 2.99 -2.09 3.78
N GLY A 103 1.85 -2.65 4.20
CA GLY A 103 0.77 -3.08 3.31
C GLY A 103 1.10 -4.39 2.59
N SER A 104 0.92 -5.53 3.27
CA SER A 104 1.37 -6.84 2.77
C SER A 104 0.50 -7.43 1.64
N GLY A 105 -0.75 -7.00 1.51
CA GLY A 105 -1.67 -7.49 0.46
C GLY A 105 -1.71 -9.02 0.35
N ALA A 106 -1.73 -9.53 -0.90
CA ALA A 106 -1.81 -10.97 -1.20
C ALA A 106 -0.49 -11.75 -1.05
N SER A 107 0.57 -11.16 -0.51
CA SER A 107 1.85 -11.80 -0.16
C SER A 107 2.64 -12.47 -1.32
N ILE A 108 2.24 -12.31 -2.59
CA ILE A 108 2.96 -12.92 -3.73
C ILE A 108 4.39 -12.37 -3.83
N LYS A 109 4.55 -11.06 -3.66
CA LYS A 109 5.86 -10.40 -3.71
C LYS A 109 6.69 -10.70 -2.46
N THR A 110 6.02 -10.79 -1.31
CA THR A 110 6.62 -11.17 -0.04
C THR A 110 7.32 -12.52 -0.13
N ARG A 111 6.72 -13.52 -0.79
CA ARG A 111 7.30 -14.85 -0.99
C ARG A 111 8.67 -14.79 -1.69
N LEU A 112 8.81 -13.96 -2.73
CA LEU A 112 10.09 -13.80 -3.43
C LEU A 112 11.19 -13.25 -2.54
N LEU A 113 10.85 -12.44 -1.56
CA LEU A 113 11.80 -11.92 -0.57
C LEU A 113 12.05 -12.92 0.56
N LEU A 114 11.02 -13.62 1.03
CA LEU A 114 11.19 -14.71 2.00
C LEU A 114 12.13 -15.80 1.46
N ASP A 115 12.05 -16.14 0.17
CA ASP A 115 12.97 -17.08 -0.50
C ASP A 115 14.44 -16.63 -0.46
N ILE A 116 14.71 -15.32 -0.37
CA ILE A 116 16.06 -14.79 -0.14
C ILE A 116 16.48 -15.06 1.30
N PHE A 117 15.59 -14.76 2.24
CA PHE A 117 15.86 -14.90 3.67
C PHE A 117 16.06 -16.35 4.10
N THR A 118 15.35 -17.33 3.49
CA THR A 118 15.55 -18.76 3.75
C THR A 118 16.95 -19.25 3.39
N LYS A 119 17.63 -18.58 2.44
CA LYS A 119 19.01 -18.89 2.05
C LYS A 119 20.06 -18.21 2.92
N LEU A 120 19.67 -17.14 3.62
CA LEU A 120 20.59 -16.32 4.41
C LEU A 120 20.59 -16.68 5.91
N GLN A 121 19.47 -17.17 6.45
CA GLN A 121 19.34 -17.38 7.89
C GLN A 121 18.37 -18.51 8.22
N ASP A 122 18.62 -19.21 9.33
CA ASP A 122 17.82 -20.37 9.78
C ASP A 122 16.47 -19.95 10.38
N ARG A 123 16.31 -18.69 10.75
CA ARG A 123 15.07 -18.14 11.29
C ARG A 123 14.73 -16.83 10.61
N ILE A 124 13.54 -16.76 10.06
CA ILE A 124 13.02 -15.58 9.38
C ILE A 124 12.00 -14.89 10.29
N ASP A 125 12.30 -13.65 10.67
CA ASP A 125 11.33 -12.81 11.38
C ASP A 125 10.67 -11.84 10.38
N TYR A 126 9.35 -11.99 10.18
CA TYR A 126 8.54 -11.18 9.29
C TYR A 126 7.53 -10.33 10.08
N PHE A 127 7.53 -9.04 9.80
CA PHE A 127 6.71 -8.03 10.48
C PHE A 127 5.83 -7.29 9.47
N PRO A 128 4.68 -7.86 9.08
CA PRO A 128 3.70 -7.13 8.29
C PRO A 128 2.99 -6.07 9.14
N ILE A 129 2.85 -4.87 8.57
CA ILE A 129 2.14 -3.73 9.15
C ILE A 129 0.98 -3.38 8.23
N ASP A 130 -0.24 -3.54 8.71
CA ASP A 130 -1.46 -3.23 7.96
C ASP A 130 -2.57 -2.80 8.92
N ILE A 131 -3.48 -1.96 8.42
CA ILE A 131 -4.68 -1.56 9.17
C ILE A 131 -5.78 -2.62 9.11
N SER A 132 -5.69 -3.55 8.17
CA SER A 132 -6.68 -4.59 7.89
C SER A 132 -6.43 -5.88 8.66
N GLU A 133 -7.50 -6.54 9.09
CA GLU A 133 -7.45 -7.87 9.69
C GLU A 133 -7.19 -9.01 8.68
N ILE A 134 -7.20 -8.72 7.37
CA ILE A 134 -6.79 -9.66 6.29
C ILE A 134 -5.35 -10.17 6.52
N LEU A 135 -4.53 -9.39 7.20
CA LEU A 135 -3.19 -9.75 7.64
C LEU A 135 -3.15 -11.11 8.38
N THR A 136 -4.23 -11.49 9.07
CA THR A 136 -4.31 -12.78 9.79
C THR A 136 -4.35 -13.95 8.82
N GLU A 137 -5.23 -13.90 7.82
CA GLU A 137 -5.43 -14.96 6.85
C GLU A 137 -4.19 -15.16 5.94
N SER A 138 -3.59 -14.06 5.48
CA SER A 138 -2.35 -14.11 4.68
C SER A 138 -1.15 -14.65 5.47
N SER A 139 -1.08 -14.35 6.77
CA SER A 139 -0.02 -14.87 7.64
C SER A 139 -0.10 -16.39 7.83
N GLU A 140 -1.29 -16.95 8.01
CA GLU A 140 -1.49 -18.40 8.14
C GLU A 140 -1.06 -19.14 6.86
N GLN A 141 -1.35 -18.59 5.69
CA GLN A 141 -0.92 -19.15 4.41
C GLN A 141 0.61 -19.13 4.26
N LEU A 142 1.28 -18.05 4.68
CA LEU A 142 2.74 -17.99 4.63
C LEU A 142 3.39 -19.00 5.58
N LEU A 143 2.86 -19.18 6.78
CA LEU A 143 3.38 -20.16 7.74
C LEU A 143 3.22 -21.62 7.29
N ALA A 144 2.24 -21.89 6.43
CA ALA A 144 2.08 -23.23 5.84
C ALA A 144 3.19 -23.56 4.80
N ASP A 145 3.81 -22.51 4.20
CA ASP A 145 4.80 -22.67 3.13
C ASP A 145 6.25 -22.51 3.62
N TYR A 146 6.46 -21.93 4.82
CA TYR A 146 7.80 -21.61 5.35
C TYR A 146 7.94 -22.11 6.80
N ASP A 147 8.69 -23.20 6.99
CA ASP A 147 8.87 -23.83 8.32
C ASP A 147 9.61 -22.94 9.33
N ASP A 148 10.58 -22.15 8.86
CA ASP A 148 11.43 -21.32 9.72
C ASP A 148 10.92 -19.87 9.88
N LEU A 149 9.71 -19.60 9.39
CA LEU A 149 9.07 -18.29 9.45
C LEU A 149 8.42 -18.04 10.80
N HIS A 150 8.68 -16.86 11.36
CA HIS A 150 8.01 -16.32 12.52
C HIS A 150 7.38 -14.98 12.17
N ILE A 151 6.07 -14.85 12.38
CA ILE A 151 5.32 -13.65 12.01
C ILE A 151 4.91 -12.88 13.25
N THR A 152 5.24 -11.59 13.26
CA THR A 152 4.76 -10.63 14.24
C THR A 152 3.97 -9.55 13.50
N GLY A 153 2.67 -9.74 13.36
CA GLY A 153 1.78 -8.79 12.69
C GLY A 153 1.50 -7.57 13.56
N ILE A 154 1.51 -6.39 12.95
CA ILE A 154 1.19 -5.13 13.62
C ILE A 154 -0.04 -4.55 12.92
N ILE A 155 -1.19 -4.60 13.60
CA ILE A 155 -2.45 -4.07 13.08
C ILE A 155 -2.57 -2.61 13.51
N ASP A 156 -1.99 -1.73 12.70
CA ASP A 156 -1.93 -0.29 12.93
C ASP A 156 -1.62 0.45 11.61
N THR A 157 -1.64 1.78 11.68
CA THR A 157 -1.11 2.63 10.60
C THR A 157 0.38 2.38 10.39
N TYR A 158 0.90 2.69 9.22
CA TYR A 158 2.35 2.57 8.93
C TYR A 158 3.20 3.31 9.96
N GLU A 159 2.77 4.53 10.35
CA GLU A 159 3.46 5.33 11.36
C GLU A 159 3.48 4.67 12.74
N GLY A 160 2.34 4.15 13.17
CA GLY A 160 2.21 3.43 14.43
C GLY A 160 3.09 2.20 14.47
N GLY A 161 3.03 1.38 13.41
CA GLY A 161 3.84 0.17 13.27
C GLY A 161 5.34 0.45 13.24
N LEU A 162 5.78 1.48 12.50
CA LEU A 162 7.20 1.88 12.48
C LEU A 162 7.68 2.37 13.85
N LYS A 163 6.86 3.14 14.55
CA LYS A 163 7.16 3.58 15.92
C LYS A 163 7.21 2.41 16.90
N PHE A 164 6.35 1.41 16.71
CA PHE A 164 6.41 0.16 17.47
C PHE A 164 7.76 -0.53 17.27
N LEU A 165 8.21 -0.69 16.02
CA LEU A 165 9.48 -1.34 15.69
C LEU A 165 10.71 -0.64 16.28
N GLN A 166 10.73 0.70 16.34
CA GLN A 166 11.81 1.46 16.97
C GLN A 166 12.07 1.06 18.41
N ASN A 167 11.01 0.66 19.12
CA ASN A 167 11.05 0.34 20.54
C ASN A 167 10.98 -1.16 20.83
N PHE A 168 10.92 -2.02 19.80
CA PHE A 168 10.72 -3.45 19.95
C PHE A 168 12.02 -4.18 20.34
N ASP A 169 13.08 -4.00 19.56
CA ASP A 169 14.43 -4.51 19.79
C ASP A 169 15.45 -3.77 18.91
N ASP A 170 16.73 -4.21 18.89
CA ASP A 170 17.81 -3.59 18.12
C ASP A 170 18.15 -4.35 16.82
N LYS A 171 17.29 -5.32 16.39
CA LYS A 171 17.50 -6.05 15.14
C LYS A 171 17.35 -5.11 13.94
N LYS A 172 18.18 -5.30 12.90
CA LYS A 172 18.10 -4.53 11.66
C LYS A 172 16.84 -4.86 10.89
N ASN A 173 16.31 -3.88 10.16
CA ASN A 173 15.12 -4.02 9.35
C ASN A 173 15.43 -3.86 7.86
N LEU A 174 14.91 -4.75 7.03
CA LEU A 174 14.62 -4.46 5.63
C LEU A 174 13.15 -4.07 5.54
N ILE A 175 12.88 -2.79 5.42
CA ILE A 175 11.53 -2.24 5.32
C ILE A 175 11.12 -2.25 3.85
N LEU A 176 9.92 -2.73 3.55
CA LEU A 176 9.36 -2.83 2.20
C LEU A 176 8.17 -1.89 2.04
N PHE A 177 8.11 -1.20 0.92
CA PHE A 177 6.92 -0.50 0.45
C PHE A 177 6.77 -0.71 -1.05
N LEU A 178 6.00 -1.73 -1.42
CA LEU A 178 5.92 -2.28 -2.78
C LEU A 178 4.61 -1.89 -3.48
N GLY A 179 4.47 -2.27 -4.75
CA GLY A 179 3.25 -2.09 -5.53
C GLY A 179 3.05 -0.68 -6.07
N SER A 180 4.04 0.19 -5.99
CA SER A 180 3.91 1.60 -6.33
C SER A 180 2.83 2.35 -5.55
N SER A 181 2.42 1.83 -4.39
CA SER A 181 1.43 2.47 -3.50
C SER A 181 1.84 3.88 -3.07
N PHE A 182 3.15 4.19 -3.12
CA PHE A 182 3.67 5.54 -2.91
C PHE A 182 3.13 6.56 -3.92
N GLY A 183 2.77 6.11 -5.12
CA GLY A 183 2.15 6.95 -6.15
C GLY A 183 0.78 7.52 -5.79
N ASN A 184 0.12 6.95 -4.77
CA ASN A 184 -1.20 7.40 -4.32
C ASN A 184 -1.14 8.63 -3.38
N PHE A 185 0.05 8.97 -2.89
CA PHE A 185 0.23 10.18 -2.08
C PHE A 185 0.28 11.45 -2.93
N SER A 186 -0.21 12.55 -2.36
CA SER A 186 0.15 13.88 -2.86
C SER A 186 1.67 14.11 -2.71
N PRO A 187 2.28 15.06 -3.44
CA PRO A 187 3.70 15.37 -3.26
C PRO A 187 4.11 15.63 -1.81
N ASP A 188 3.33 16.44 -1.11
CA ASP A 188 3.62 16.83 0.28
C ASP A 188 3.43 15.65 1.25
N ASP A 189 2.35 14.87 1.08
CA ASP A 189 2.10 13.69 1.92
C ASP A 189 3.17 12.61 1.68
N GLY A 190 3.58 12.41 0.42
CA GLY A 190 4.65 11.47 0.06
C GLY A 190 5.99 11.89 0.67
N TYR A 191 6.34 13.17 0.60
CA TYR A 191 7.54 13.69 1.23
C TYR A 191 7.51 13.48 2.75
N ALA A 192 6.41 13.86 3.39
CA ALA A 192 6.21 13.64 4.82
C ALA A 192 6.27 12.16 5.22
N PHE A 193 5.69 11.27 4.41
CA PHE A 193 5.76 9.82 4.61
C PHE A 193 7.21 9.32 4.59
N LEU A 194 8.00 9.70 3.58
CA LEU A 194 9.42 9.30 3.49
C LEU A 194 10.25 9.88 4.65
N GLN A 195 9.98 11.10 5.10
CA GLN A 195 10.61 11.67 6.30
C GLN A 195 10.33 10.83 7.55
N LYS A 196 9.09 10.35 7.70
CA LYS A 196 8.70 9.46 8.82
C LYS A 196 9.41 8.12 8.74
N ILE A 197 9.51 7.51 7.55
CA ILE A 197 10.30 6.29 7.34
C ILE A 197 11.76 6.52 7.75
N ASN A 198 12.41 7.56 7.20
CA ASN A 198 13.80 7.88 7.53
C ASN A 198 13.99 8.08 9.03
N SER A 199 13.10 8.83 9.68
CA SER A 199 13.15 9.07 11.12
C SER A 199 12.98 7.79 11.94
N ALA A 200 12.15 6.85 11.47
CA ALA A 200 11.89 5.58 12.13
C ALA A 200 13.05 4.58 11.97
N MET A 201 13.81 4.67 10.89
CA MET A 201 14.95 3.78 10.64
C MET A 201 16.10 4.01 11.63
N LYS A 202 16.71 2.91 12.06
CA LYS A 202 17.95 2.88 12.84
C LYS A 202 19.16 2.81 11.90
N SER A 203 20.34 3.05 12.45
CA SER A 203 21.60 2.80 11.72
C SER A 203 21.68 1.33 11.31
N GLY A 204 21.94 1.08 10.04
CA GLY A 204 22.00 -0.27 9.45
C GLY A 204 20.69 -0.78 8.90
N ASP A 205 19.54 -0.13 9.13
CA ASP A 205 18.28 -0.45 8.46
C ASP A 205 18.35 -0.11 6.97
N LEU A 206 17.59 -0.89 6.18
CA LEU A 206 17.40 -0.68 4.75
C LEU A 206 15.92 -0.47 4.44
N PHE A 207 15.64 0.32 3.42
CA PHE A 207 14.30 0.53 2.90
C PHE A 207 14.26 0.26 1.40
N LEU A 208 13.38 -0.64 0.98
CA LEU A 208 13.14 -1.01 -0.42
C LEU A 208 11.77 -0.47 -0.84
N ILE A 209 11.77 0.43 -1.81
CA ILE A 209 10.54 1.05 -2.32
C ILE A 209 10.36 0.77 -3.81
N GLY A 210 9.12 0.35 -4.17
CA GLY A 210 8.71 0.12 -5.55
C GLY A 210 7.98 1.33 -6.13
N LEU A 211 8.42 1.80 -7.30
CA LEU A 211 7.89 3.00 -7.94
C LEU A 211 7.68 2.77 -9.44
N ASP A 212 6.47 3.06 -9.90
CA ASP A 212 6.09 2.99 -11.30
C ASP A 212 6.65 4.18 -12.08
N LEU A 213 7.17 3.94 -13.30
CA LEU A 213 7.88 4.95 -14.08
C LEU A 213 7.00 5.56 -15.16
N VAL A 214 7.34 6.79 -15.58
CA VAL A 214 6.75 7.45 -16.74
C VAL A 214 7.07 6.65 -17.99
N LYS A 215 6.07 6.40 -18.82
CA LYS A 215 6.16 5.64 -20.08
C LYS A 215 5.08 6.10 -21.07
N ASP A 216 4.90 5.36 -22.14
CA ASP A 216 3.86 5.62 -23.13
C ASP A 216 2.47 5.74 -22.48
N VAL A 217 1.72 6.76 -22.89
CA VAL A 217 0.40 7.10 -22.33
C VAL A 217 -0.60 5.96 -22.55
N GLN A 218 -0.53 5.28 -23.70
CA GLN A 218 -1.46 4.19 -24.01
C GLN A 218 -1.25 3.01 -23.07
N ILE A 219 0.01 2.71 -22.71
CA ILE A 219 0.34 1.67 -21.72
C ILE A 219 -0.22 2.06 -20.36
N LEU A 220 -0.02 3.32 -19.95
CA LEU A 220 -0.48 3.85 -18.67
C LEU A 220 -2.00 3.81 -18.57
N GLU A 221 -2.70 4.33 -19.57
CA GLU A 221 -4.18 4.40 -19.54
C GLU A 221 -4.82 3.01 -19.67
N SER A 222 -4.26 2.11 -20.49
CA SER A 222 -4.77 0.75 -20.62
C SER A 222 -4.70 -0.04 -19.31
N ALA A 223 -3.69 0.19 -18.47
CA ALA A 223 -3.55 -0.46 -17.18
C ALA A 223 -4.68 -0.10 -16.19
N TYR A 224 -5.33 1.06 -16.38
CA TYR A 224 -6.43 1.54 -15.55
C TYR A 224 -7.78 1.58 -16.28
N ASN A 225 -7.82 1.19 -17.56
CA ASN A 225 -9.02 1.05 -18.39
C ASN A 225 -8.96 -0.29 -19.15
N ASP A 226 -8.81 -1.38 -18.41
CA ASP A 226 -8.66 -2.71 -18.98
C ASP A 226 -9.86 -3.13 -19.83
N SER A 227 -9.58 -3.96 -20.83
CA SER A 227 -10.59 -4.43 -21.79
C SER A 227 -11.69 -5.29 -21.17
N GLN A 228 -11.42 -5.89 -19.99
CA GLN A 228 -12.37 -6.71 -19.25
C GLN A 228 -13.19 -5.90 -18.23
N CYS A 229 -12.96 -4.58 -18.10
CA CYS A 229 -13.64 -3.68 -17.17
C CYS A 229 -13.51 -4.07 -15.69
N VAL A 230 -12.49 -4.83 -15.31
CA VAL A 230 -12.27 -5.23 -13.91
C VAL A 230 -11.89 -4.02 -13.05
N THR A 231 -11.06 -3.10 -13.58
CA THR A 231 -10.72 -1.84 -12.89
C THR A 231 -11.96 -0.95 -12.72
N ALA A 232 -12.86 -0.95 -13.71
CA ALA A 232 -14.12 -0.22 -13.59
C ALA A 232 -15.01 -0.81 -12.48
N GLU A 233 -15.11 -2.14 -12.38
CA GLU A 233 -15.83 -2.81 -11.28
C GLU A 233 -15.19 -2.50 -9.91
N PHE A 234 -13.87 -2.52 -9.83
CA PHE A 234 -13.13 -2.18 -8.62
C PHE A 234 -13.43 -0.74 -8.17
N ASN A 235 -13.40 0.22 -9.09
CA ASN A 235 -13.67 1.62 -8.78
C ASN A 235 -15.14 1.82 -8.35
N LEU A 236 -16.10 1.21 -9.06
CA LEU A 236 -17.53 1.29 -8.71
C LEU A 236 -17.85 0.60 -7.39
N ASN A 237 -17.07 -0.41 -6.99
CA ASN A 237 -17.31 -1.13 -5.73
C ASN A 237 -17.28 -0.22 -4.50
N VAL A 238 -16.55 0.90 -4.52
CA VAL A 238 -16.52 1.82 -3.38
C VAL A 238 -17.90 2.44 -3.11
N LEU A 239 -18.72 2.67 -4.15
CA LEU A 239 -20.10 3.16 -3.97
C LEU A 239 -20.99 2.07 -3.38
N SER A 240 -20.82 0.81 -3.82
CA SER A 240 -21.52 -0.33 -3.23
C SER A 240 -21.19 -0.44 -1.73
N ARG A 241 -19.92 -0.34 -1.37
CA ARG A 241 -19.47 -0.32 0.02
C ARG A 241 -20.10 0.82 0.84
N ILE A 242 -20.17 2.03 0.27
CA ILE A 242 -20.81 3.16 0.93
C ILE A 242 -22.30 2.90 1.12
N ASN A 243 -22.99 2.30 0.14
CA ASN A 243 -24.39 1.91 0.28
C ASN A 243 -24.57 0.92 1.43
N ASP A 244 -23.75 -0.13 1.48
CA ASP A 244 -23.89 -1.22 2.45
C ASP A 244 -23.51 -0.78 3.88
N GLU A 245 -22.40 -0.07 4.04
CA GLU A 245 -21.87 0.28 5.36
C GLU A 245 -22.49 1.58 5.92
N LEU A 246 -22.88 2.53 5.06
CA LEU A 246 -23.35 3.86 5.48
C LEU A 246 -24.82 4.13 5.19
N ASP A 247 -25.60 3.10 4.80
CA ASP A 247 -27.01 3.19 4.43
C ASP A 247 -27.24 4.31 3.40
N ALA A 248 -26.50 4.22 2.27
CA ALA A 248 -26.62 5.17 1.16
C ALA A 248 -27.45 4.57 0.01
N ASP A 249 -27.86 5.44 -0.92
CA ASP A 249 -28.72 5.10 -2.07
C ASP A 249 -28.05 5.42 -3.43
N PHE A 250 -26.72 5.28 -3.54
CA PHE A 250 -26.06 5.37 -4.85
C PHE A 250 -26.62 4.33 -5.81
N ASP A 251 -27.22 4.77 -6.92
CA ASP A 251 -27.57 3.87 -8.02
C ASP A 251 -26.36 3.71 -8.96
N LEU A 252 -25.67 2.57 -8.89
CA LEU A 252 -24.41 2.33 -9.59
C LEU A 252 -24.53 2.42 -11.12
N ILE A 253 -25.73 2.18 -11.70
CA ILE A 253 -25.96 2.30 -13.14
C ILE A 253 -25.81 3.73 -13.65
N ASN A 254 -25.96 4.70 -12.75
CA ASN A 254 -25.82 6.12 -13.02
C ASN A 254 -24.37 6.61 -12.86
N PHE A 255 -23.40 5.72 -12.69
CA PHE A 255 -21.98 6.06 -12.59
C PHE A 255 -21.15 5.29 -13.61
N LYS A 256 -20.09 5.94 -14.08
CA LYS A 256 -19.11 5.33 -14.97
C LYS A 256 -17.70 5.57 -14.46
N HIS A 257 -16.88 4.52 -14.46
CA HIS A 257 -15.44 4.65 -14.26
C HIS A 257 -14.84 5.54 -15.35
N HIS A 258 -13.89 6.39 -14.94
CA HIS A 258 -13.13 7.25 -15.81
C HIS A 258 -11.70 7.35 -15.29
N ALA A 259 -10.73 6.92 -16.08
CA ALA A 259 -9.31 7.04 -15.77
C ALA A 259 -8.58 7.71 -16.91
N ILE A 260 -7.72 8.67 -16.59
CA ILE A 260 -6.91 9.43 -17.54
C ILE A 260 -5.48 9.57 -17.03
N TYR A 261 -4.53 9.73 -17.94
CA TYR A 261 -3.18 10.13 -17.61
C TYR A 261 -3.01 11.65 -17.72
N ASN A 262 -2.81 12.30 -16.59
CA ASN A 262 -2.45 13.70 -16.52
C ASN A 262 -0.94 13.83 -16.77
N LYS A 263 -0.58 14.35 -17.97
CA LYS A 263 0.83 14.50 -18.40
C LYS A 263 1.59 15.56 -17.61
N GLU A 264 0.90 16.59 -17.16
CA GLU A 264 1.49 17.71 -16.43
C GLU A 264 1.92 17.27 -15.04
N ASP A 265 1.03 16.56 -14.35
CA ASP A 265 1.28 16.02 -13.00
C ASP A 265 1.93 14.63 -13.00
N GLN A 266 2.15 14.03 -14.17
CA GLN A 266 2.72 12.69 -14.36
C GLN A 266 2.01 11.62 -13.52
N ARG A 267 0.67 11.57 -13.59
CA ARG A 267 -0.11 10.62 -12.80
C ARG A 267 -1.34 10.13 -13.54
N ILE A 268 -1.76 8.92 -13.24
CA ILE A 268 -3.13 8.47 -13.51
C ILE A 268 -4.05 9.12 -12.48
N GLU A 269 -5.20 9.54 -12.95
CA GLU A 269 -6.30 10.03 -12.13
C GLU A 269 -7.53 9.18 -12.38
N MET A 270 -8.08 8.58 -11.34
CA MET A 270 -9.29 7.78 -11.39
C MET A 270 -10.47 8.55 -10.80
N TYR A 271 -11.60 8.43 -11.48
CA TYR A 271 -12.83 9.09 -11.10
C TYR A 271 -14.04 8.17 -11.27
N LEU A 272 -15.10 8.49 -10.56
CA LEU A 272 -16.47 8.06 -10.83
C LEU A 272 -17.24 9.26 -11.41
N ARG A 273 -17.70 9.13 -12.66
CA ARG A 273 -18.46 10.16 -13.35
C ARG A 273 -19.96 9.90 -13.23
N SER A 274 -20.71 10.88 -12.70
CA SER A 274 -22.16 10.80 -12.71
C SER A 274 -22.73 10.95 -14.13
N LEU A 275 -23.59 10.03 -14.55
CA LEU A 275 -24.19 10.04 -15.88
C LEU A 275 -25.45 10.88 -15.99
N VAL A 276 -26.02 11.27 -14.84
CA VAL A 276 -27.28 12.02 -14.73
C VAL A 276 -27.17 13.07 -13.61
N ASN A 277 -28.12 14.03 -13.61
CA ASN A 277 -28.34 14.85 -12.42
C ASN A 277 -29.07 13.98 -11.38
N GLN A 278 -28.52 13.87 -10.18
CA GLN A 278 -29.08 13.01 -9.15
C GLN A 278 -28.79 13.53 -7.74
N SER A 279 -29.65 13.15 -6.80
CA SER A 279 -29.44 13.35 -5.39
C SER A 279 -29.19 12.00 -4.73
N VAL A 280 -28.21 11.94 -3.84
CA VAL A 280 -27.85 10.73 -3.08
C VAL A 280 -27.91 11.06 -1.60
N ILE A 281 -28.53 10.19 -0.83
CA ILE A 281 -28.60 10.28 0.63
C ILE A 281 -27.64 9.26 1.23
N ILE A 282 -26.78 9.70 2.16
CA ILE A 282 -25.86 8.84 2.92
C ILE A 282 -26.27 8.98 4.39
N SER A 283 -27.16 8.09 4.84
CA SER A 283 -27.88 8.26 6.12
C SER A 283 -26.95 8.31 7.33
N LYS A 284 -26.00 7.38 7.43
CA LYS A 284 -25.06 7.34 8.57
C LYS A 284 -24.03 8.49 8.57
N SER A 285 -23.87 9.17 7.44
CA SER A 285 -23.03 10.38 7.34
C SER A 285 -23.81 11.68 7.53
N ASN A 286 -25.14 11.63 7.70
CA ASN A 286 -26.03 12.81 7.69
C ASN A 286 -25.72 13.72 6.49
N LEU A 287 -25.60 13.13 5.29
CA LEU A 287 -25.26 13.86 4.07
C LEU A 287 -26.31 13.63 2.99
N SER A 288 -26.82 14.72 2.44
CA SER A 288 -27.55 14.74 1.17
C SER A 288 -26.63 15.38 0.13
N LEU A 289 -26.25 14.61 -0.88
CA LEU A 289 -25.31 14.97 -1.92
C LEU A 289 -26.07 15.20 -3.23
N TYR A 290 -25.88 16.36 -3.86
CA TYR A 290 -26.34 16.58 -5.22
C TYR A 290 -25.16 16.45 -6.18
N LEU A 291 -25.34 15.68 -7.25
CA LEU A 291 -24.38 15.48 -8.33
C LEU A 291 -25.00 15.96 -9.63
N GLN A 292 -24.27 16.79 -10.36
CA GLN A 292 -24.63 17.15 -11.72
C GLN A 292 -24.23 16.03 -12.69
N LYS A 293 -24.88 15.97 -13.84
CA LYS A 293 -24.43 15.14 -14.95
C LYS A 293 -22.99 15.54 -15.32
N ASP A 294 -22.16 14.54 -15.55
CA ASP A 294 -20.73 14.64 -15.86
C ASP A 294 -19.84 15.12 -14.70
N GLU A 295 -20.39 15.32 -13.50
CA GLU A 295 -19.60 15.62 -12.32
C GLU A 295 -18.71 14.41 -11.94
N LEU A 296 -17.48 14.71 -11.53
CA LEU A 296 -16.45 13.73 -11.20
C LEU A 296 -16.23 13.63 -9.70
N ILE A 297 -16.28 12.41 -9.16
CA ILE A 297 -15.82 12.09 -7.82
C ILE A 297 -14.42 11.47 -7.99
N HIS A 298 -13.38 12.12 -7.49
CA HIS A 298 -12.02 11.60 -7.53
C HIS A 298 -11.88 10.41 -6.58
N THR A 299 -11.22 9.33 -7.03
CA THR A 299 -11.08 8.10 -6.24
C THR A 299 -9.62 7.67 -6.04
N GLU A 300 -8.72 7.94 -7.00
CA GLU A 300 -7.31 7.59 -6.84
C GLU A 300 -6.40 8.46 -7.71
N TYR A 301 -5.25 8.81 -7.16
CA TYR A 301 -4.06 9.20 -7.93
C TYR A 301 -3.09 8.02 -7.99
N SER A 302 -2.37 7.90 -9.12
CA SER A 302 -1.23 7.00 -9.22
C SER A 302 -0.11 7.70 -9.99
N ARG A 303 0.79 8.34 -9.25
CA ARG A 303 1.93 9.08 -9.80
C ARG A 303 2.93 8.14 -10.44
N LYS A 304 3.53 8.62 -11.54
CA LYS A 304 4.60 7.96 -12.26
C LYS A 304 5.86 8.82 -12.15
N PHE A 305 7.00 8.17 -12.03
CA PHE A 305 8.23 8.86 -11.69
C PHE A 305 9.27 8.71 -12.81
N GLN A 306 10.13 9.70 -12.93
CA GLN A 306 11.40 9.52 -13.64
C GLN A 306 12.48 9.08 -12.64
N VAL A 307 13.48 8.32 -13.10
CA VAL A 307 14.57 7.85 -12.23
C VAL A 307 15.33 9.01 -11.57
N SER A 308 15.48 10.13 -12.29
CA SER A 308 16.07 11.37 -11.74
C SER A 308 15.26 11.93 -10.58
N GLN A 309 13.92 12.01 -10.72
CA GLN A 309 13.02 12.48 -9.66
C GLN A 309 13.06 11.55 -8.43
N ILE A 310 13.16 10.23 -8.64
CA ILE A 310 13.32 9.27 -7.54
C ILE A 310 14.61 9.56 -6.77
N ARG A 311 15.73 9.77 -7.46
CA ARG A 311 17.02 10.09 -6.84
C ARG A 311 16.95 11.39 -6.03
N GLU A 312 16.40 12.43 -6.61
CA GLU A 312 16.24 13.74 -5.97
C GLU A 312 15.34 13.63 -4.73
N LEU A 313 14.19 12.96 -4.84
CA LEU A 313 13.24 12.80 -3.75
C LEU A 313 13.88 12.04 -2.57
N LEU A 314 14.48 10.88 -2.83
CA LEU A 314 15.08 10.05 -1.77
C LEU A 314 16.26 10.76 -1.09
N THR A 315 17.11 11.44 -1.85
CA THR A 315 18.24 12.19 -1.27
C THR A 315 17.81 13.42 -0.51
N SER A 316 16.76 14.13 -0.97
CA SER A 316 16.23 15.32 -0.28
C SER A 316 15.66 15.01 1.12
N VAL A 317 15.18 13.78 1.30
CA VAL A 317 14.68 13.29 2.61
C VAL A 317 15.83 12.80 3.52
N GLY A 318 17.06 12.72 3.01
CA GLY A 318 18.23 12.28 3.76
C GLY A 318 18.51 10.77 3.67
N PHE A 319 18.03 10.11 2.62
CA PHE A 319 18.43 8.72 2.33
C PHE A 319 19.73 8.67 1.53
N LYS A 320 20.50 7.62 1.76
CA LYS A 320 21.62 7.22 0.92
C LYS A 320 21.18 6.09 0.00
N ILE A 321 21.17 6.34 -1.30
CA ILE A 321 20.81 5.32 -2.30
C ILE A 321 21.91 4.28 -2.38
N LYS A 322 21.53 3.02 -2.20
CA LYS A 322 22.40 1.84 -2.34
C LYS A 322 22.35 1.30 -3.75
N ASN A 323 21.14 1.10 -4.28
CA ASN A 323 20.93 0.67 -5.67
C ASN A 323 19.54 1.08 -6.16
N ILE A 324 19.38 1.14 -7.47
CA ILE A 324 18.08 1.26 -8.17
C ILE A 324 18.07 0.22 -9.28
N TRP A 325 17.16 -0.75 -9.17
CA TRP A 325 16.93 -1.77 -10.18
C TRP A 325 15.73 -1.39 -11.04
N LEU A 326 15.87 -1.67 -12.33
CA LEU A 326 14.82 -1.46 -13.33
C LEU A 326 14.48 -2.80 -14.01
N ASP A 327 13.26 -2.92 -14.51
CA ASP A 327 12.94 -3.96 -15.48
C ASP A 327 13.57 -3.65 -16.84
N ASP A 328 13.62 -4.65 -17.73
CA ASP A 328 14.30 -4.51 -19.04
C ASP A 328 13.65 -3.43 -19.94
N GLY A 329 12.38 -3.09 -19.70
CA GLY A 329 11.65 -2.04 -20.42
C GLY A 329 11.66 -0.68 -19.70
N GLU A 330 12.35 -0.57 -18.57
CA GLU A 330 12.36 0.64 -17.72
C GLU A 330 10.96 1.13 -17.36
N ASN A 331 10.04 0.18 -17.11
CA ASN A 331 8.67 0.50 -16.75
C ASN A 331 8.48 0.69 -15.24
N PHE A 332 9.33 0.06 -14.43
CA PHE A 332 9.21 0.04 -12.98
C PHE A 332 10.60 0.08 -12.32
N SER A 333 10.67 0.59 -11.09
CA SER A 333 11.90 0.63 -10.32
C SER A 333 11.71 0.07 -8.92
N LEU A 334 12.73 -0.64 -8.42
CA LEU A 334 12.93 -0.91 -7.01
C LEU A 334 14.17 -0.15 -6.54
N SER A 335 14.01 0.70 -5.53
CA SER A 335 15.09 1.51 -4.99
C SER A 335 15.41 1.06 -3.57
N LEU A 336 16.66 0.65 -3.33
CA LEU A 336 17.19 0.30 -2.02
C LEU A 336 17.95 1.49 -1.44
N VAL A 337 17.57 1.89 -0.25
CA VAL A 337 18.20 3.01 0.45
C VAL A 337 18.52 2.67 1.91
N SER A 338 19.48 3.37 2.46
CA SER A 338 19.77 3.37 3.91
C SER A 338 19.59 4.76 4.48
N LYS A 339 19.46 4.84 5.79
CA LYS A 339 19.64 6.11 6.52
C LYS A 339 21.07 6.60 6.35
N ASN A 340 21.27 7.91 6.22
CA ASN A 340 22.60 8.54 6.21
C ASN A 340 23.31 8.37 7.56
#